data_b02f71f005328eb2caf8b4208eaaeaae
#
_entry.id   b02f71f005328eb2caf8b4208eaaeaae
#
_cell.length_a   1.000
_cell.length_b   1.000
_cell.length_c   1.000
_cell.angle_alpha   90.00
_cell.angle_beta   90.00
_cell.angle_gamma   90.00
#
_symmetry.space_group_name_H-M   'P 1'
#
loop_
_entity.id
_entity.type
_entity.pdbx_description
1 polymer ?
#
loop_
_entity_poly.entity_id
_entity_poly.type
_entity_poly.pdbx_seq_one_letter_code
_entity_poly.pdbx_strand_id
1 'polypeptide(L)'
;MCAPAFWNSIQGELDSRGIHTDAVMLNYSERRTFSRSRLLTSLLILALVPDGMFPVQLRQAVLSIQHLFTLGFEPENIQLVGDSAGGALIHQVLSHILHPVEGVPKLTLTSPLGGAYMMSPWTRLVDGKGSLLHTNDGRGDVMTPSSSTYFGSKVLAGAKPSAVPYLEAASAPKDWLEGVDKCLRRVLISAGELEFLRDEIVNYGKRVKEHLKDTTIIVQENGIHNDPLFGVLVGEKSLGSLTPKILDWLEEGFVR
;
A
#
# COMPACT_ATOMS: atom_id res chain seq x y z
N MET A 1 11.26 6.30 7.93
CA MET A 1 11.67 5.65 9.21
C MET A 1 10.53 5.50 10.22
N CYS A 2 9.30 5.82 9.88
CA CYS A 2 8.16 5.86 10.83
C CYS A 2 7.25 4.63 10.76
N ALA A 3 7.18 3.96 9.62
CA ALA A 3 6.34 2.81 9.40
C ALA A 3 6.56 1.63 10.40
N PRO A 4 7.78 1.28 10.82
CA PRO A 4 7.97 0.14 11.72
C PRO A 4 7.25 0.25 13.06
N ALA A 5 7.24 1.44 13.68
CA ALA A 5 6.60 1.64 14.98
C ALA A 5 5.07 1.47 14.92
N PHE A 6 4.44 1.98 13.87
CA PHE A 6 3.02 1.82 13.64
C PHE A 6 2.64 0.35 13.40
N TRP A 7 3.35 -0.33 12.50
CA TRP A 7 3.07 -1.72 12.18
C TRP A 7 3.32 -2.65 13.36
N ASN A 8 4.32 -2.36 14.19
CA ASN A 8 4.54 -3.07 15.46
C ASN A 8 3.38 -2.83 16.44
N SER A 9 2.78 -1.64 16.45
CA SER A 9 1.60 -1.35 17.27
C SER A 9 0.36 -2.14 16.78
N ILE A 10 0.14 -2.20 15.46
CA ILE A 10 -0.92 -3.02 14.87
C ILE A 10 -0.68 -4.49 15.18
N GLN A 11 0.55 -4.98 15.06
CA GLN A 11 0.90 -6.35 15.41
C GLN A 11 0.57 -6.68 16.87
N GLY A 12 0.98 -5.80 17.81
CA GLY A 12 0.68 -5.98 19.22
C GLY A 12 -0.82 -6.03 19.52
N GLU A 13 -1.63 -5.25 18.80
CA GLU A 13 -3.08 -5.28 18.94
C GLU A 13 -3.69 -6.56 18.36
N LEU A 14 -3.21 -7.03 17.21
CA LEU A 14 -3.63 -8.31 16.63
C LEU A 14 -3.26 -9.49 17.56
N ASP A 15 -2.06 -9.47 18.13
CA ASP A 15 -1.60 -10.47 19.11
C ASP A 15 -2.50 -10.47 20.36
N SER A 16 -2.96 -9.30 20.82
CA SER A 16 -3.89 -9.18 21.94
C SER A 16 -5.27 -9.78 21.66
N ARG A 17 -5.67 -9.85 20.40
CA ARG A 17 -6.91 -10.49 19.92
C ARG A 17 -6.74 -11.99 19.62
N GLY A 18 -5.58 -12.56 19.95
CA GLY A 18 -5.27 -13.98 19.71
C GLY A 18 -4.81 -14.29 18.28
N ILE A 19 -4.57 -13.26 17.46
CA ILE A 19 -4.03 -13.37 16.12
C ILE A 19 -2.52 -13.19 16.24
N HIS A 20 -1.79 -14.30 16.33
CA HIS A 20 -0.34 -14.25 16.47
C HIS A 20 0.32 -13.87 15.15
N THR A 21 0.98 -12.71 15.13
CA THR A 21 1.72 -12.19 13.99
C THR A 21 3.21 -12.19 14.29
N ASP A 22 4.02 -12.76 13.44
CA ASP A 22 5.47 -12.59 13.47
C ASP A 22 5.90 -11.53 12.46
N ALA A 23 6.46 -10.41 12.91
CA ALA A 23 7.07 -9.44 12.02
C ALA A 23 8.40 -9.98 11.50
N VAL A 24 8.49 -10.21 10.21
CA VAL A 24 9.76 -10.52 9.55
C VAL A 24 10.29 -9.27 8.87
N MET A 25 11.30 -8.66 9.49
CA MET A 25 12.18 -7.76 8.76
C MET A 25 13.02 -8.59 7.81
N LEU A 26 12.78 -8.48 6.51
CA LEU A 26 13.69 -9.03 5.51
C LEU A 26 15.00 -8.23 5.55
N ASN A 27 15.82 -8.51 6.55
CA ASN A 27 17.21 -8.13 6.51
C ASN A 27 17.97 -9.26 5.83
N TYR A 28 18.80 -8.98 4.86
CA TYR A 28 19.47 -9.90 3.93
C TYR A 28 20.43 -10.91 4.59
N SER A 29 20.35 -11.17 5.90
CA SER A 29 21.38 -11.91 6.61
C SER A 29 20.98 -13.05 7.54
N GLU A 30 19.71 -13.42 7.80
CA GLU A 30 19.48 -14.59 8.65
C GLU A 30 18.20 -15.39 8.37
N ARG A 31 18.38 -16.73 8.26
CA ARG A 31 17.32 -17.75 8.19
C ARG A 31 16.75 -18.02 9.58
N ARG A 32 15.44 -17.96 9.74
CA ARG A 32 14.72 -18.60 10.87
C ARG A 32 13.58 -19.46 10.36
N THR A 33 13.48 -20.66 10.91
CA THR A 33 12.42 -21.65 10.66
C THR A 33 11.14 -21.26 11.39
N PHE A 34 9.99 -21.26 10.70
CA PHE A 34 8.70 -20.84 11.24
C PHE A 34 7.71 -22.01 11.39
N SER A 35 6.88 -21.95 12.44
CA SER A 35 5.76 -22.85 12.68
C SER A 35 4.54 -22.45 11.84
N ARG A 36 3.80 -23.44 11.29
CA ARG A 36 2.65 -23.28 10.37
C ARG A 36 1.43 -22.53 10.93
N SER A 37 1.43 -22.10 12.18
CA SER A 37 0.27 -21.50 12.86
C SER A 37 0.43 -20.01 13.15
N ARG A 38 1.41 -19.32 12.56
CA ARG A 38 1.68 -17.90 12.83
C ARG A 38 1.48 -17.03 11.61
N LEU A 39 0.78 -15.92 11.80
CA LEU A 39 0.70 -14.84 10.82
C LEU A 39 2.08 -14.21 10.66
N LEU A 40 2.56 -14.13 9.43
CA LEU A 40 3.85 -13.52 9.13
C LEU A 40 3.65 -12.10 8.60
N THR A 41 4.15 -11.11 9.32
CA THR A 41 4.24 -9.74 8.82
C THR A 41 5.65 -9.49 8.28
N SER A 42 5.78 -9.27 6.98
CA SER A 42 7.04 -8.95 6.31
C SER A 42 7.15 -7.46 6.07
N LEU A 43 8.17 -6.81 6.66
CA LEU A 43 8.50 -5.43 6.33
C LEU A 43 9.48 -5.40 5.16
N LEU A 44 9.09 -4.79 4.05
CA LEU A 44 9.96 -4.64 2.88
C LEU A 44 10.72 -3.31 2.95
N ILE A 45 12.05 -3.39 3.03
CA ILE A 45 12.94 -2.23 2.90
C ILE A 45 13.36 -2.13 1.43
N LEU A 46 13.00 -1.01 0.79
CA LEU A 46 13.21 -0.79 -0.63
C LEU A 46 14.35 0.18 -0.89
N ALA A 47 14.99 0.02 -2.04
CA ALA A 47 15.86 1.06 -2.59
C ALA A 47 15.03 2.30 -2.92
N LEU A 48 15.47 3.47 -2.46
CA LEU A 48 14.77 4.73 -2.70
C LEU A 48 15.31 5.44 -3.94
N VAL A 49 14.51 6.33 -4.53
CA VAL A 49 14.96 7.26 -5.57
C VAL A 49 15.97 8.23 -4.95
N PRO A 50 17.13 8.54 -5.61
CA PRO A 50 17.49 8.16 -6.98
C PRO A 50 18.25 6.84 -7.13
N ASP A 51 18.65 6.17 -6.06
CA ASP A 51 19.48 4.96 -6.10
C ASP A 51 18.74 3.77 -6.71
N GLY A 52 17.41 3.73 -6.56
CA GLY A 52 16.52 2.79 -7.21
C GLY A 52 15.42 3.50 -8.00
N MET A 53 15.46 3.39 -9.33
CA MET A 53 14.41 3.88 -10.22
C MET A 53 13.47 2.72 -10.61
N PHE A 54 12.25 3.07 -11.08
CA PHE A 54 11.34 2.06 -11.64
C PHE A 54 12.05 1.25 -12.74
N PRO A 55 11.97 -0.10 -12.72
CA PRO A 55 11.10 -0.94 -11.88
C PRO A 55 11.81 -1.61 -10.67
N VAL A 56 12.84 -1.01 -10.08
CA VAL A 56 13.65 -1.64 -9.01
C VAL A 56 12.78 -2.00 -7.80
N GLN A 57 11.95 -1.08 -7.31
CA GLN A 57 11.07 -1.31 -6.15
C GLN A 57 10.03 -2.40 -6.44
N LEU A 58 9.42 -2.35 -7.63
CA LEU A 58 8.50 -3.38 -8.09
C LEU A 58 9.16 -4.77 -8.11
N ARG A 59 10.38 -4.86 -8.66
CA ARG A 59 11.15 -6.11 -8.68
C ARG A 59 11.43 -6.63 -7.28
N GLN A 60 11.80 -5.75 -6.34
CA GLN A 60 12.04 -6.11 -4.96
C GLN A 60 10.75 -6.65 -4.30
N ALA A 61 9.62 -5.99 -4.51
CA ALA A 61 8.32 -6.43 -3.99
C ALA A 61 7.91 -7.80 -4.56
N VAL A 62 8.04 -8.00 -5.87
CA VAL A 62 7.74 -9.27 -6.53
C VAL A 62 8.61 -10.40 -5.98
N LEU A 63 9.93 -10.18 -5.86
CA LEU A 63 10.85 -11.18 -5.30
C LEU A 63 10.51 -11.53 -3.85
N SER A 64 10.06 -10.54 -3.05
CA SER A 64 9.65 -10.77 -1.67
C SER A 64 8.38 -11.63 -1.59
N ILE A 65 7.39 -11.37 -2.45
CA ILE A 65 6.18 -12.21 -2.52
C ILE A 65 6.53 -13.63 -2.98
N GLN A 66 7.37 -13.77 -4.01
CA GLN A 66 7.85 -15.08 -4.45
C GLN A 66 8.60 -15.82 -3.34
N HIS A 67 9.38 -15.10 -2.53
CA HIS A 67 10.05 -15.70 -1.38
C HIS A 67 9.04 -16.27 -0.37
N LEU A 68 7.95 -15.55 -0.07
CA LEU A 68 6.89 -16.09 0.80
C LEU A 68 6.30 -17.38 0.23
N PHE A 69 6.11 -17.47 -1.09
CA PHE A 69 5.66 -18.72 -1.73
C PHE A 69 6.66 -19.86 -1.52
N THR A 70 8.00 -19.59 -1.59
CA THR A 70 9.02 -20.61 -1.30
C THR A 70 9.00 -21.07 0.16
N LEU A 71 8.50 -20.25 1.08
CA LEU A 71 8.28 -20.60 2.49
C LEU A 71 6.98 -21.39 2.72
N GLY A 72 6.17 -21.60 1.67
CA GLY A 72 4.92 -22.35 1.72
C GLY A 72 3.69 -21.52 2.06
N PHE A 73 3.76 -20.20 1.97
CA PHE A 73 2.56 -19.36 2.08
C PHE A 73 1.79 -19.37 0.76
N GLU A 74 0.49 -19.68 0.85
CA GLU A 74 -0.42 -19.59 -0.30
C GLU A 74 -0.85 -18.13 -0.52
N PRO A 75 -1.09 -17.70 -1.78
CA PRO A 75 -1.46 -16.33 -2.09
C PRO A 75 -2.65 -15.81 -1.27
N GLU A 76 -3.66 -16.64 -1.05
CA GLU A 76 -4.87 -16.32 -0.29
C GLU A 76 -4.62 -15.99 1.19
N ASN A 77 -3.47 -16.40 1.72
CA ASN A 77 -3.03 -16.12 3.10
C ASN A 77 -2.09 -14.91 3.17
N ILE A 78 -1.91 -14.18 2.07
CA ILE A 78 -1.05 -13.00 2.00
C ILE A 78 -1.92 -11.76 1.84
N GLN A 79 -1.77 -10.81 2.76
CA GLN A 79 -2.32 -9.46 2.63
C GLN A 79 -1.18 -8.47 2.40
N LEU A 80 -1.31 -7.63 1.38
CA LEU A 80 -0.36 -6.55 1.10
C LEU A 80 -0.79 -5.31 1.86
N VAL A 81 0.14 -4.65 2.54
CA VAL A 81 -0.13 -3.42 3.27
C VAL A 81 0.90 -2.36 2.91
N GLY A 82 0.45 -1.15 2.61
CA GLY A 82 1.35 -0.07 2.23
C GLY A 82 0.74 1.31 2.44
N ASP A 83 1.56 2.23 2.92
CA ASP A 83 1.24 3.63 3.11
C ASP A 83 1.89 4.52 2.04
N SER A 84 1.21 5.55 1.59
CA SER A 84 1.73 6.56 0.65
C SER A 84 2.36 5.92 -0.61
N ALA A 85 3.67 6.03 -0.76
CA ALA A 85 4.45 5.37 -1.82
C ALA A 85 4.35 3.83 -1.75
N GLY A 86 4.17 3.24 -0.55
CA GLY A 86 3.89 1.81 -0.38
C GLY A 86 2.54 1.40 -0.95
N GLY A 87 1.52 2.23 -0.81
CA GLY A 87 0.23 2.05 -1.48
C GLY A 87 0.36 2.13 -3.01
N ALA A 88 1.17 3.07 -3.53
CA ALA A 88 1.51 3.13 -4.96
C ALA A 88 2.25 1.86 -5.42
N LEU A 89 3.13 1.29 -4.59
CA LEU A 89 3.82 0.04 -4.91
C LEU A 89 2.88 -1.16 -4.97
N ILE A 90 1.84 -1.22 -4.13
CA ILE A 90 0.79 -2.24 -4.24
C ILE A 90 0.09 -2.13 -5.60
N HIS A 91 -0.26 -0.91 -6.04
CA HIS A 91 -0.79 -0.70 -7.39
C HIS A 91 0.16 -1.22 -8.47
N GLN A 92 1.49 -0.97 -8.34
CA GLN A 92 2.48 -1.47 -9.29
C GLN A 92 2.52 -3.00 -9.31
N VAL A 93 2.43 -3.68 -8.16
CA VAL A 93 2.39 -5.16 -8.07
C VAL A 93 1.16 -5.70 -8.77
N LEU A 94 -0.04 -5.18 -8.47
CA LEU A 94 -1.28 -5.59 -9.12
C LEU A 94 -1.24 -5.33 -10.64
N SER A 95 -0.74 -4.16 -11.04
CA SER A 95 -0.53 -3.82 -12.44
C SER A 95 0.43 -4.79 -13.13
N HIS A 96 1.53 -5.19 -12.47
CA HIS A 96 2.50 -6.13 -13.01
C HIS A 96 1.92 -7.55 -13.19
N ILE A 97 1.03 -7.99 -12.31
CA ILE A 97 0.35 -9.28 -12.47
C ILE A 97 -0.51 -9.26 -13.74
N LEU A 98 -1.20 -8.15 -14.01
CA LEU A 98 -2.08 -7.97 -15.16
C LEU A 98 -1.31 -7.64 -16.45
N HIS A 99 -0.29 -6.81 -16.34
CA HIS A 99 0.53 -6.28 -17.43
C HIS A 99 2.01 -6.46 -17.07
N PRO A 100 2.63 -7.60 -17.40
CA PRO A 100 4.00 -7.90 -16.96
C PRO A 100 5.03 -6.88 -17.46
N VAL A 101 5.84 -6.35 -16.52
CA VAL A 101 6.94 -5.42 -16.80
C VAL A 101 8.18 -6.20 -17.19
N GLU A 102 8.81 -5.84 -18.30
CA GLU A 102 10.08 -6.42 -18.73
C GLU A 102 11.18 -6.25 -17.67
N GLY A 103 11.96 -7.30 -17.44
CA GLY A 103 13.04 -7.32 -16.45
C GLY A 103 12.58 -7.52 -15.01
N VAL A 104 11.26 -7.63 -14.77
CA VAL A 104 10.70 -8.03 -13.46
C VAL A 104 10.22 -9.48 -13.56
N PRO A 105 10.57 -10.36 -12.59
CA PRO A 105 10.10 -11.74 -12.58
C PRO A 105 8.56 -11.81 -12.62
N LYS A 106 8.00 -12.69 -13.43
CA LYS A 106 6.55 -12.86 -13.51
C LYS A 106 6.01 -13.38 -12.18
N LEU A 107 5.01 -12.73 -11.62
CA LEU A 107 4.31 -13.18 -10.43
C LEU A 107 3.08 -14.01 -10.83
N THR A 108 3.21 -15.33 -10.72
CA THR A 108 2.11 -16.26 -11.01
C THR A 108 1.41 -16.64 -9.72
N LEU A 109 0.10 -16.45 -9.67
CA LEU A 109 -0.73 -16.77 -8.51
C LEU A 109 -1.50 -18.07 -8.76
N THR A 110 -1.53 -18.96 -7.76
CA THR A 110 -2.34 -20.18 -7.73
C THR A 110 -3.79 -19.88 -7.31
N SER A 111 -3.98 -18.81 -6.54
CA SER A 111 -5.25 -18.25 -6.10
C SER A 111 -5.10 -16.73 -5.93
N PRO A 112 -6.18 -15.95 -5.84
CA PRO A 112 -6.07 -14.52 -5.54
C PRO A 112 -5.38 -14.26 -4.20
N LEU A 113 -4.58 -13.18 -4.10
CA LEU A 113 -4.06 -12.68 -2.82
C LEU A 113 -5.23 -12.40 -1.85
N GLY A 114 -5.02 -12.65 -0.56
CA GLY A 114 -6.03 -12.51 0.48
C GLY A 114 -6.60 -11.11 0.61
N GLY A 115 -5.78 -10.08 0.42
CA GLY A 115 -6.23 -8.70 0.47
C GLY A 115 -5.11 -7.69 0.24
N ALA A 116 -5.51 -6.41 0.11
CA ALA A 116 -4.59 -5.30 0.10
C ALA A 116 -5.15 -4.12 0.92
N TYR A 117 -4.33 -3.54 1.80
CA TYR A 117 -4.64 -2.27 2.45
C TYR A 117 -3.69 -1.19 1.97
N MET A 118 -4.26 -0.11 1.45
CA MET A 118 -3.56 1.05 0.93
C MET A 118 -3.93 2.28 1.76
N MET A 119 -3.03 2.71 2.66
CA MET A 119 -3.20 3.93 3.46
C MET A 119 -2.70 5.13 2.67
N SER A 120 -3.55 6.12 2.45
CA SER A 120 -3.17 7.36 1.77
C SER A 120 -2.30 7.11 0.52
N PRO A 121 -2.67 6.19 -0.40
CA PRO A 121 -1.80 5.80 -1.51
C PRO A 121 -1.47 6.98 -2.41
N TRP A 122 -0.19 7.12 -2.76
CA TRP A 122 0.27 8.18 -3.64
C TRP A 122 -0.06 7.86 -5.10
N THR A 123 -1.32 8.11 -5.48
CA THR A 123 -1.88 7.72 -6.79
C THR A 123 -1.57 8.69 -7.91
N ARG A 124 -1.20 9.95 -7.58
CA ARG A 124 -0.78 10.98 -8.54
C ARG A 124 0.50 11.63 -8.06
N LEU A 125 1.52 11.59 -8.91
CA LEU A 125 2.87 12.03 -8.56
C LEU A 125 3.06 13.55 -8.79
N VAL A 126 2.47 14.08 -9.87
CA VAL A 126 2.60 15.50 -10.25
C VAL A 126 1.25 16.05 -10.68
N ASP A 127 1.12 17.37 -10.70
CA ASP A 127 -0.08 18.10 -11.18
C ASP A 127 -1.40 17.69 -10.53
N GLY A 128 -1.36 17.18 -9.28
CA GLY A 128 -2.54 16.88 -8.51
C GLY A 128 -3.42 18.13 -8.34
N LYS A 129 -4.65 18.10 -8.87
CA LYS A 129 -5.62 19.20 -8.77
C LYS A 129 -6.69 18.96 -7.71
N GLY A 130 -6.67 17.75 -7.09
CA GLY A 130 -7.79 17.22 -6.36
C GLY A 130 -8.24 18.04 -5.18
N SER A 131 -7.50 17.96 -4.10
CA SER A 131 -7.93 18.49 -2.80
C SER A 131 -7.43 19.92 -2.50
N LEU A 132 -7.04 20.69 -3.52
CA LEU A 132 -6.56 22.07 -3.34
C LEU A 132 -7.54 22.97 -2.59
N LEU A 133 -8.84 22.65 -2.59
CA LEU A 133 -9.86 23.38 -1.84
C LEU A 133 -9.70 23.23 -0.32
N HIS A 134 -9.01 22.20 0.16
CA HIS A 134 -8.81 21.92 1.58
C HIS A 134 -7.39 22.22 2.06
N THR A 135 -6.46 22.39 1.14
CA THR A 135 -5.07 22.74 1.48
C THR A 135 -4.82 24.22 1.23
N ASN A 136 -5.27 25.06 2.13
CA ASN A 136 -4.81 26.44 2.20
C ASN A 136 -3.28 26.42 2.40
N ASP A 137 -2.50 26.38 1.32
CA ASP A 137 -1.04 26.48 1.30
C ASP A 137 -0.32 25.53 2.32
N GLY A 138 -0.80 24.27 2.44
CA GLY A 138 -0.22 23.27 3.35
C GLY A 138 -0.67 23.42 4.80
N ARG A 139 -1.70 24.20 5.09
CA ARG A 139 -2.30 24.22 6.43
C ARG A 139 -3.13 22.97 6.63
N GLY A 140 -2.69 22.12 7.54
CA GLY A 140 -3.44 20.95 7.99
C GLY A 140 -3.02 19.62 7.38
N ASP A 141 -2.09 19.58 6.41
CA ASP A 141 -1.54 18.31 5.90
C ASP A 141 -0.02 18.33 5.88
N VAL A 142 0.58 17.14 5.97
CA VAL A 142 2.05 16.95 5.87
C VAL A 142 2.53 16.91 4.43
N MET A 143 1.64 16.61 3.48
CA MET A 143 1.90 16.67 2.05
C MET A 143 1.37 17.98 1.46
N THR A 144 2.23 18.67 0.71
CA THR A 144 1.86 19.89 -0.01
C THR A 144 1.94 19.68 -1.52
N PRO A 145 1.25 20.50 -2.34
CA PRO A 145 1.38 20.45 -3.79
C PRO A 145 2.85 20.51 -4.26
N SER A 146 3.65 21.40 -3.64
CA SER A 146 5.07 21.56 -3.99
C SER A 146 5.91 20.36 -3.60
N SER A 147 5.70 19.77 -2.41
CA SER A 147 6.44 18.56 -2.00
C SER A 147 6.05 17.35 -2.85
N SER A 148 4.75 17.18 -3.14
CA SER A 148 4.27 16.13 -4.04
C SER A 148 4.90 16.26 -5.43
N THR A 149 4.86 17.43 -6.04
CA THR A 149 5.46 17.68 -7.36
C THR A 149 6.99 17.49 -7.34
N TYR A 150 7.67 17.95 -6.28
CA TYR A 150 9.12 17.78 -6.16
C TYR A 150 9.50 16.29 -6.13
N PHE A 151 8.92 15.50 -5.23
CA PHE A 151 9.23 14.08 -5.12
C PHE A 151 8.71 13.29 -6.33
N GLY A 152 7.51 13.60 -6.82
CA GLY A 152 6.90 12.94 -7.96
C GLY A 152 7.72 13.14 -9.25
N SER A 153 8.25 14.36 -9.47
CA SER A 153 9.15 14.61 -10.61
C SER A 153 10.43 13.77 -10.55
N LYS A 154 10.94 13.50 -9.35
CA LYS A 154 12.10 12.60 -9.17
C LYS A 154 11.76 11.14 -9.48
N VAL A 155 10.58 10.68 -9.09
CA VAL A 155 10.10 9.32 -9.41
C VAL A 155 9.90 9.15 -10.91
N LEU A 156 9.36 10.18 -11.60
CA LEU A 156 9.12 10.16 -13.05
C LEU A 156 10.36 10.45 -13.88
N ALA A 157 11.46 10.93 -13.27
CA ALA A 157 12.67 11.25 -13.99
C ALA A 157 13.21 10.04 -14.77
N GLY A 158 13.25 10.16 -16.11
CA GLY A 158 13.70 9.07 -16.99
C GLY A 158 12.72 7.91 -17.17
N ALA A 159 11.52 7.96 -16.57
CA ALA A 159 10.50 6.97 -16.80
C ALA A 159 9.98 7.02 -18.24
N LYS A 160 9.87 5.86 -18.89
CA LYS A 160 9.26 5.76 -20.21
C LYS A 160 7.75 6.02 -20.11
N PRO A 161 7.09 6.57 -21.16
CA PRO A 161 5.64 6.76 -21.16
C PRO A 161 4.85 5.49 -20.80
N SER A 162 5.34 4.32 -21.21
CA SER A 162 4.74 3.01 -20.88
C SER A 162 4.81 2.65 -19.38
N ALA A 163 5.66 3.31 -18.59
CA ALA A 163 5.78 3.11 -17.15
C ALA A 163 4.78 3.96 -16.34
N VAL A 164 4.25 5.03 -16.95
CA VAL A 164 3.34 5.97 -16.24
C VAL A 164 2.12 5.27 -15.63
N PRO A 165 1.41 4.34 -16.30
CA PRO A 165 0.27 3.66 -15.70
C PRO A 165 0.60 2.85 -14.43
N TYR A 166 1.83 2.41 -14.27
CA TYR A 166 2.30 1.72 -13.06
C TYR A 166 2.64 2.70 -11.93
N LEU A 167 3.25 3.84 -12.29
CA LEU A 167 3.76 4.83 -11.34
C LEU A 167 2.68 5.82 -10.87
N GLU A 168 1.78 6.19 -11.77
CA GLU A 168 0.67 7.11 -11.54
C GLU A 168 -0.67 6.41 -11.74
N ALA A 169 -1.16 5.75 -10.70
CA ALA A 169 -2.42 5.02 -10.75
C ALA A 169 -3.60 5.87 -11.23
N ALA A 170 -3.62 7.16 -10.88
CA ALA A 170 -4.66 8.10 -11.31
C ALA A 170 -4.64 8.38 -12.82
N SER A 171 -3.50 8.22 -13.49
CA SER A 171 -3.32 8.43 -14.93
C SER A 171 -3.44 7.15 -15.77
N ALA A 172 -3.60 5.99 -15.11
CA ALA A 172 -3.74 4.71 -15.82
C ALA A 172 -5.05 4.67 -16.63
N PRO A 173 -5.13 3.95 -17.76
CA PRO A 173 -6.37 3.71 -18.52
C PRO A 173 -7.51 3.19 -17.64
N LYS A 174 -8.77 3.43 -18.04
CA LYS A 174 -9.94 3.02 -17.22
C LYS A 174 -10.01 1.51 -17.00
N ASP A 175 -9.64 0.73 -18.01
CA ASP A 175 -9.62 -0.73 -18.03
C ASP A 175 -8.33 -1.34 -17.50
N TRP A 176 -7.40 -0.50 -17.00
CA TRP A 176 -6.06 -0.94 -16.54
C TRP A 176 -6.09 -2.04 -15.48
N LEU A 177 -7.12 -2.06 -14.64
CA LEU A 177 -7.30 -3.03 -13.57
C LEU A 177 -8.31 -4.13 -13.93
N GLU A 178 -8.70 -4.28 -15.21
CA GLU A 178 -9.56 -5.39 -15.64
C GLU A 178 -8.91 -6.73 -15.29
N GLY A 179 -9.66 -7.61 -14.62
CA GLY A 179 -9.18 -8.91 -14.14
C GLY A 179 -8.47 -8.87 -12.77
N VAL A 180 -8.41 -7.71 -12.09
CA VAL A 180 -7.82 -7.62 -10.74
C VAL A 180 -8.54 -8.51 -9.71
N ASP A 181 -9.82 -8.78 -9.90
CA ASP A 181 -10.64 -9.71 -9.10
C ASP A 181 -10.12 -11.15 -9.12
N LYS A 182 -9.34 -11.53 -10.14
CA LYS A 182 -8.65 -12.82 -10.23
C LYS A 182 -7.30 -12.83 -9.51
N CYS A 183 -6.80 -11.65 -9.11
CA CYS A 183 -5.50 -11.47 -8.48
C CYS A 183 -5.59 -11.09 -7.00
N LEU A 184 -6.72 -10.50 -6.59
CA LEU A 184 -6.94 -9.95 -5.27
C LEU A 184 -8.38 -10.19 -4.84
N ARG A 185 -8.60 -10.65 -3.59
CA ARG A 185 -9.95 -10.90 -3.06
C ARG A 185 -10.65 -9.63 -2.62
N ARG A 186 -9.93 -8.76 -1.90
CA ARG A 186 -10.49 -7.56 -1.26
C ARG A 186 -9.47 -6.45 -1.15
N VAL A 187 -9.94 -5.20 -1.10
CA VAL A 187 -9.08 -4.05 -0.87
C VAL A 187 -9.71 -3.03 0.06
N LEU A 188 -8.91 -2.52 0.99
CA LEU A 188 -9.23 -1.33 1.78
C LEU A 188 -8.33 -0.19 1.32
N ILE A 189 -8.95 0.96 1.02
CA ILE A 189 -8.25 2.19 0.65
C ILE A 189 -8.70 3.26 1.63
N SER A 190 -7.78 3.93 2.29
CA SER A 190 -8.10 5.03 3.20
C SER A 190 -7.40 6.32 2.80
N ALA A 191 -8.04 7.44 3.13
CA ALA A 191 -7.51 8.78 2.97
C ALA A 191 -7.93 9.65 4.16
N GLY A 192 -7.15 10.66 4.48
CA GLY A 192 -7.57 11.72 5.39
C GLY A 192 -8.50 12.72 4.70
N GLU A 193 -9.46 13.29 5.45
CA GLU A 193 -10.37 14.32 4.91
C GLU A 193 -9.61 15.60 4.52
N LEU A 194 -8.62 15.98 5.31
CA LEU A 194 -7.78 17.15 5.11
C LEU A 194 -6.57 16.88 4.22
N GLU A 195 -6.43 15.65 3.74
CA GLU A 195 -5.29 15.22 2.95
C GLU A 195 -5.29 15.83 1.56
N PHE A 196 -4.15 16.35 1.11
CA PHE A 196 -3.94 16.88 -0.25
C PHE A 196 -4.30 15.85 -1.33
N LEU A 197 -3.94 14.58 -1.13
CA LEU A 197 -4.18 13.50 -2.09
C LEU A 197 -5.59 12.90 -2.05
N ARG A 198 -6.46 13.32 -1.12
CA ARG A 198 -7.77 12.71 -0.84
C ARG A 198 -8.60 12.42 -2.09
N ASP A 199 -8.82 13.43 -2.92
CA ASP A 199 -9.75 13.30 -4.05
C ASP A 199 -9.21 12.33 -5.11
N GLU A 200 -7.91 12.34 -5.35
CA GLU A 200 -7.25 11.39 -6.26
C GLU A 200 -7.30 9.95 -5.69
N ILE A 201 -7.14 9.79 -4.39
CA ILE A 201 -7.27 8.50 -3.71
C ILE A 201 -8.69 7.96 -3.81
N VAL A 202 -9.69 8.80 -3.52
CA VAL A 202 -11.11 8.42 -3.61
C VAL A 202 -11.48 8.06 -5.04
N ASN A 203 -11.04 8.83 -6.03
CA ASN A 203 -11.29 8.55 -7.44
C ASN A 203 -10.60 7.24 -7.87
N TYR A 204 -9.37 7.00 -7.44
CA TYR A 204 -8.69 5.72 -7.66
C TYR A 204 -9.47 4.56 -7.04
N GLY A 205 -9.90 4.69 -5.79
CA GLY A 205 -10.71 3.66 -5.12
C GLY A 205 -12.01 3.35 -5.83
N LYS A 206 -12.71 4.36 -6.37
CA LYS A 206 -13.92 4.16 -7.19
C LYS A 206 -13.61 3.36 -8.47
N ARG A 207 -12.49 3.65 -9.13
CA ARG A 207 -12.04 2.90 -10.32
C ARG A 207 -11.69 1.45 -9.97
N VAL A 208 -11.00 1.21 -8.85
CA VAL A 208 -10.75 -0.16 -8.36
C VAL A 208 -12.06 -0.90 -8.16
N LYS A 209 -13.07 -0.25 -7.57
CA LYS A 209 -14.39 -0.83 -7.28
C LYS A 209 -15.16 -1.24 -8.55
N GLU A 210 -14.89 -0.65 -9.70
CA GLU A 210 -15.47 -1.06 -10.99
C GLU A 210 -15.01 -2.47 -11.38
N HIS A 211 -13.81 -2.90 -10.95
CA HIS A 211 -13.17 -4.18 -11.29
C HIS A 211 -13.09 -5.15 -10.12
N LEU A 212 -13.14 -4.68 -8.88
CA LEU A 212 -13.11 -5.49 -7.66
C LEU A 212 -14.26 -5.08 -6.72
N LYS A 213 -15.31 -5.92 -6.63
CA LYS A 213 -16.51 -5.61 -5.85
C LYS A 213 -16.24 -5.41 -4.35
N ASP A 214 -15.35 -6.24 -3.77
CA ASP A 214 -14.96 -6.14 -2.35
C ASP A 214 -13.90 -5.04 -2.18
N THR A 215 -14.32 -3.80 -2.49
CA THR A 215 -13.53 -2.57 -2.33
C THR A 215 -14.19 -1.68 -1.28
N THR A 216 -13.47 -1.44 -0.19
CA THR A 216 -13.85 -0.51 0.87
C THR A 216 -13.02 0.76 0.74
N ILE A 217 -13.68 1.92 0.77
CA ILE A 217 -13.03 3.23 0.75
C ILE A 217 -13.44 3.97 2.01
N ILE A 218 -12.48 4.43 2.80
CA ILE A 218 -12.72 5.18 4.03
C ILE A 218 -12.01 6.53 3.93
N VAL A 219 -12.76 7.61 4.15
CA VAL A 219 -12.20 8.94 4.39
C VAL A 219 -12.30 9.22 5.89
N GLN A 220 -11.16 9.40 6.53
CA GLN A 220 -11.08 9.71 7.95
C GLN A 220 -11.40 11.17 8.18
N GLU A 221 -12.44 11.44 8.96
CA GLU A 221 -12.82 12.80 9.35
C GLU A 221 -11.65 13.51 10.06
N ASN A 222 -11.38 14.74 9.66
CA ASN A 222 -10.25 15.57 10.12
C ASN A 222 -8.87 14.92 9.97
N GLY A 223 -8.76 13.76 9.31
CA GLY A 223 -7.49 13.07 9.10
C GLY A 223 -6.62 13.78 8.06
N ILE A 224 -5.30 13.64 8.22
CA ILE A 224 -4.26 14.10 7.31
C ILE A 224 -3.62 12.92 6.58
N HIS A 225 -2.64 13.19 5.72
CA HIS A 225 -1.86 12.15 5.04
C HIS A 225 -1.19 11.20 6.04
N ASN A 226 -1.51 9.91 5.96
CA ASN A 226 -1.01 8.88 6.87
C ASN A 226 -1.32 9.13 8.37
N ASP A 227 -2.45 9.75 8.68
CA ASP A 227 -2.86 10.15 10.03
C ASP A 227 -2.64 9.06 11.09
N PRO A 228 -3.03 7.78 10.90
CA PRO A 228 -2.80 6.72 11.87
C PRO A 228 -1.32 6.50 12.23
N LEU A 229 -0.40 6.74 11.28
CA LEU A 229 1.04 6.65 11.51
C LEU A 229 1.53 7.80 12.40
N PHE A 230 1.03 9.00 12.15
CA PHE A 230 1.43 10.19 12.91
C PHE A 230 0.93 10.13 14.33
N GLY A 231 -0.29 9.66 14.58
CA GLY A 231 -0.80 9.46 15.94
C GLY A 231 0.14 8.61 16.80
N VAL A 232 0.62 7.49 16.24
CA VAL A 232 1.61 6.64 16.94
C VAL A 232 2.95 7.36 17.15
N LEU A 233 3.42 8.11 16.14
CA LEU A 233 4.70 8.83 16.22
C LEU A 233 4.72 9.91 17.29
N VAL A 234 3.62 10.64 17.46
CA VAL A 234 3.52 11.69 18.49
C VAL A 234 3.11 11.12 19.84
N GLY A 235 2.96 9.80 19.95
CA GLY A 235 2.65 9.12 21.20
C GLY A 235 1.20 9.31 21.68
N GLU A 236 0.25 9.45 20.75
CA GLU A 236 -1.17 9.47 21.10
C GLU A 236 -1.56 8.19 21.84
N LYS A 237 -2.25 8.38 22.99
CA LYS A 237 -2.69 7.25 23.82
C LYS A 237 -3.97 6.59 23.31
N SER A 238 -4.74 7.28 22.48
CA SER A 238 -5.96 6.76 21.87
C SER A 238 -5.73 6.49 20.41
N LEU A 239 -6.16 5.32 19.93
CA LEU A 239 -6.20 5.04 18.50
C LEU A 239 -7.23 5.97 17.85
N GLY A 240 -6.85 6.64 16.76
CA GLY A 240 -7.77 7.45 15.96
C GLY A 240 -8.92 6.61 15.40
N SER A 241 -9.96 7.27 14.89
CA SER A 241 -11.19 6.61 14.41
C SER A 241 -10.99 5.62 13.27
N LEU A 242 -9.90 5.71 12.53
CA LEU A 242 -9.57 4.85 11.40
C LEU A 242 -8.87 3.55 11.83
N THR A 243 -7.97 3.61 12.83
CA THR A 243 -7.15 2.46 13.24
C THR A 243 -7.98 1.23 13.64
N PRO A 244 -9.05 1.32 14.45
CA PRO A 244 -9.89 0.16 14.74
C PRO A 244 -10.50 -0.47 13.50
N LYS A 245 -10.95 0.31 12.52
CA LYS A 245 -11.52 -0.17 11.26
C LYS A 245 -10.49 -0.89 10.40
N ILE A 246 -9.24 -0.43 10.42
CA ILE A 246 -8.13 -1.11 9.74
C ILE A 246 -7.90 -2.48 10.38
N LEU A 247 -7.83 -2.53 11.71
CA LEU A 247 -7.61 -3.76 12.46
C LEU A 247 -8.71 -4.80 12.19
N ASP A 248 -9.98 -4.37 12.31
CA ASP A 248 -11.13 -5.24 12.03
C ASP A 248 -11.09 -5.77 10.59
N TRP A 249 -10.78 -4.91 9.61
CA TRP A 249 -10.66 -5.31 8.22
C TRP A 249 -9.52 -6.31 7.99
N LEU A 250 -8.35 -6.08 8.58
CA LEU A 250 -7.20 -6.99 8.47
C LEU A 250 -7.53 -8.35 9.12
N GLU A 251 -8.13 -8.35 10.32
CA GLU A 251 -8.54 -9.54 11.04
C GLU A 251 -9.50 -10.40 10.22
N GLU A 252 -10.57 -9.80 9.67
CA GLU A 252 -11.53 -10.51 8.81
C GLU A 252 -10.86 -11.22 7.61
N GLY A 253 -9.77 -10.69 7.09
CA GLY A 253 -9.04 -11.26 5.97
C GLY A 253 -8.27 -12.55 6.32
N PHE A 254 -8.05 -12.83 7.61
CA PHE A 254 -7.33 -14.02 8.08
C PHE A 254 -8.24 -15.10 8.67
N VAL A 255 -9.49 -14.77 8.96
CA VAL A 255 -10.45 -15.69 9.61
C VAL A 255 -11.31 -16.47 8.60
N ARG A 256 -11.16 -16.20 7.30
CA ARG A 256 -11.99 -16.82 6.23
C ARG A 256 -11.36 -18.08 5.65
#